data_c9f700d5046587fa6910f791b0229a4e
#
_entry.id   c9f700d5046587fa6910f791b0229a4e
#
_cell.length_a   1.000
_cell.length_b   1.000
_cell.length_c   1.000
_cell.angle_alpha   90.00
_cell.angle_beta   90.00
_cell.angle_gamma   90.00
#
_symmetry.space_group_name_H-M   'P 1'
#
loop_
_entity.id
_entity.type
_entity.pdbx_description
1 polymer ?
#
loop_
_entity_poly.entity_id
_entity_poly.type
_entity_poly.pdbx_seq_one_letter_code
_entity_poly.pdbx_strand_id
1 'polypeptide(L)'
;MTRTLLQQALDALHPQSHQGVCGDAIAAMEGIDRHALDALALVSQERAARAIKEGRFDKSLVTVYNDDGSVALDHEEFPRPETTAEGLASLKASFDGIADFDLGGTTFRKQIQRRYPDLDWKGVHHAGNSSGVVDGAGAVLITSKDYADKHG
;
A
#
# COMPACT_ATOMS: atom_id res chain seq x y z
N MET A 1 3.29 -15.12 19.92
CA MET A 1 3.33 -13.84 20.67
C MET A 1 2.01 -13.66 21.39
N THR A 2 2.03 -13.66 22.74
CA THR A 2 0.81 -13.51 23.54
C THR A 2 0.40 -12.03 23.53
N ARG A 3 -0.80 -11.72 23.03
CA ARG A 3 -1.34 -10.34 23.07
C ARG A 3 -1.50 -9.87 24.51
N THR A 4 -1.14 -8.63 24.79
CA THR A 4 -1.35 -8.03 26.12
C THR A 4 -2.84 -7.83 26.39
N LEU A 5 -3.26 -7.77 27.67
CA LEU A 5 -4.64 -7.48 28.05
C LEU A 5 -5.15 -6.15 27.47
N LEU A 6 -4.28 -5.14 27.38
CA LEU A 6 -4.61 -3.86 26.77
C LEU A 6 -4.91 -4.00 25.26
N GLN A 7 -4.11 -4.79 24.55
CA GLN A 7 -4.34 -5.07 23.13
C GLN A 7 -5.65 -5.83 22.91
N GLN A 8 -5.97 -6.80 23.77
CA GLN A 8 -7.25 -7.52 23.73
C GLN A 8 -8.44 -6.58 23.97
N ALA A 9 -8.34 -5.66 24.93
CA ALA A 9 -9.37 -4.67 25.21
C ALA A 9 -9.55 -3.68 24.05
N LEU A 10 -8.46 -3.22 23.44
CA LEU A 10 -8.50 -2.36 22.25
C LEU A 10 -9.13 -3.06 21.05
N ASP A 11 -8.77 -4.30 20.79
CA ASP A 11 -9.33 -5.09 19.69
C ASP A 11 -10.83 -5.37 19.88
N ALA A 12 -11.31 -5.47 21.14
CA ALA A 12 -12.72 -5.63 21.43
C ALA A 12 -13.54 -4.36 21.17
N LEU A 13 -12.95 -3.18 21.44
CA LEU A 13 -13.59 -1.88 21.22
C LEU A 13 -13.41 -1.38 19.78
N HIS A 14 -12.26 -1.64 19.20
CA HIS A 14 -11.85 -1.20 17.86
C HIS A 14 -11.24 -2.39 17.09
N PRO A 15 -12.06 -3.32 16.58
CA PRO A 15 -11.56 -4.48 15.86
C PRO A 15 -10.74 -4.06 14.65
N GLN A 16 -9.51 -4.56 14.58
CA GLN A 16 -8.62 -4.32 13.47
C GLN A 16 -8.94 -5.31 12.35
N SER A 17 -9.14 -4.82 11.15
CA SER A 17 -9.28 -5.64 9.95
C SER A 17 -7.99 -5.63 9.12
N HIS A 18 -7.87 -6.57 8.19
CA HIS A 18 -6.75 -6.60 7.26
C HIS A 18 -6.88 -5.47 6.25
N GLN A 19 -5.80 -4.70 6.02
CA GLN A 19 -5.80 -3.51 5.15
C GLN A 19 -6.35 -3.79 3.75
N GLY A 20 -5.93 -4.87 3.09
CA GLY A 20 -6.39 -5.23 1.75
C GLY A 20 -7.87 -5.61 1.72
N VAL A 21 -8.38 -6.27 2.78
CA VAL A 21 -9.81 -6.58 2.92
C VAL A 21 -10.63 -5.30 3.09
N CYS A 22 -10.12 -4.33 3.86
CA CYS A 22 -10.75 -3.00 3.96
C CYS A 22 -10.74 -2.27 2.62
N GLY A 23 -9.64 -2.35 1.87
CA GLY A 23 -9.54 -1.77 0.53
C GLY A 23 -10.61 -2.31 -0.42
N ASP A 24 -10.79 -3.64 -0.46
CA ASP A 24 -11.83 -4.27 -1.30
C ASP A 24 -13.24 -3.86 -0.86
N ALA A 25 -13.50 -3.80 0.45
CA ALA A 25 -14.79 -3.35 0.98
C ALA A 25 -15.08 -1.88 0.62
N ILE A 26 -14.09 -0.99 0.74
CA ILE A 26 -14.21 0.43 0.35
C ILE A 26 -14.45 0.55 -1.16
N ALA A 27 -13.72 -0.21 -1.98
CA ALA A 27 -13.93 -0.20 -3.42
C ALA A 27 -15.38 -0.56 -3.77
N ALA A 28 -15.97 -1.56 -3.12
CA ALA A 28 -17.36 -1.93 -3.31
C ALA A 28 -18.33 -0.84 -2.84
N MET A 29 -18.07 -0.20 -1.69
CA MET A 29 -18.90 0.91 -1.18
C MET A 29 -18.94 2.11 -2.13
N GLU A 30 -17.80 2.41 -2.75
CA GLU A 30 -17.63 3.55 -3.66
C GLU A 30 -17.90 3.20 -5.14
N GLY A 31 -18.25 1.95 -5.44
CA GLY A 31 -18.48 1.49 -6.81
C GLY A 31 -17.22 1.49 -7.69
N ILE A 32 -16.06 1.35 -7.08
CA ILE A 32 -14.76 1.30 -7.78
C ILE A 32 -14.51 -0.14 -8.23
N ASP A 33 -14.46 -0.37 -9.52
CA ASP A 33 -14.23 -1.68 -10.08
C ASP A 33 -12.73 -2.00 -10.26
N ARG A 34 -12.45 -3.24 -10.59
CA ARG A 34 -11.11 -3.74 -10.87
C ARG A 34 -10.43 -2.97 -11.99
N HIS A 35 -11.16 -2.65 -13.05
CA HIS A 35 -10.62 -1.94 -14.21
C HIS A 35 -10.12 -0.54 -13.84
N ALA A 36 -10.85 0.19 -13.01
CA ALA A 36 -10.46 1.52 -12.55
C ALA A 36 -9.17 1.46 -11.71
N LEU A 37 -9.02 0.44 -10.83
CA LEU A 37 -7.82 0.23 -10.02
C LEU A 37 -6.61 -0.13 -10.89
N ASP A 38 -6.79 -1.02 -11.87
CA ASP A 38 -5.72 -1.43 -12.78
C ASP A 38 -5.28 -0.27 -13.69
N ALA A 39 -6.22 0.56 -14.15
CA ALA A 39 -5.90 1.76 -14.92
C ALA A 39 -5.07 2.77 -14.11
N LEU A 40 -5.40 2.97 -12.83
CA LEU A 40 -4.60 3.81 -11.94
C LEU A 40 -3.19 3.25 -11.76
N ALA A 41 -3.07 1.94 -11.55
CA ALA A 41 -1.79 1.27 -11.38
C ALA A 41 -0.91 1.39 -12.65
N LEU A 42 -1.50 1.19 -13.84
CA LEU A 42 -0.80 1.34 -15.11
C LEU A 42 -0.24 2.75 -15.29
N VAL A 43 -1.09 3.78 -15.10
CA VAL A 43 -0.68 5.19 -15.17
C VAL A 43 0.42 5.51 -14.15
N SER A 44 0.36 4.90 -12.95
CA SER A 44 1.41 5.06 -11.92
C SER A 44 2.75 4.53 -12.41
N GLN A 45 2.80 3.33 -13.00
CA GLN A 45 4.02 2.74 -13.56
C GLN A 45 4.58 3.57 -14.73
N GLU A 46 3.74 4.03 -15.64
CA GLU A 46 4.15 4.89 -16.76
C GLU A 46 4.76 6.21 -16.27
N ARG A 47 4.15 6.83 -15.25
CA ARG A 47 4.65 8.07 -14.65
C ARG A 47 5.98 7.86 -13.93
N ALA A 48 6.12 6.76 -13.19
CA ALA A 48 7.36 6.40 -12.52
C ALA A 48 8.49 6.18 -13.52
N ALA A 49 8.25 5.40 -14.56
CA ALA A 49 9.22 5.15 -15.63
C ALA A 49 9.67 6.45 -16.32
N ARG A 50 8.71 7.34 -16.61
CA ARG A 50 9.02 8.66 -17.18
C ARG A 50 9.87 9.50 -16.25
N ALA A 51 9.50 9.57 -14.96
CA ALA A 51 10.23 10.36 -13.97
C ALA A 51 11.66 9.88 -13.78
N ILE A 52 11.89 8.57 -13.77
CA ILE A 52 13.22 7.97 -13.72
C ILE A 52 14.02 8.34 -14.98
N LYS A 53 13.43 8.14 -16.18
CA LYS A 53 14.09 8.45 -17.44
C LYS A 53 14.49 9.93 -17.59
N GLU A 54 13.70 10.82 -17.01
CA GLU A 54 13.94 12.27 -17.02
C GLU A 54 14.84 12.75 -15.87
N GLY A 55 15.36 11.85 -15.03
CA GLY A 55 16.25 12.18 -13.90
C GLY A 55 15.59 13.01 -12.81
N ARG A 56 14.26 12.92 -12.66
CA ARG A 56 13.52 13.76 -11.68
C ARG A 56 13.86 13.44 -10.24
N PHE A 57 14.40 12.25 -9.99
CA PHE A 57 14.79 11.78 -8.65
C PHE A 57 16.29 11.89 -8.37
N ASP A 58 17.12 12.33 -9.31
CA ASP A 58 18.58 12.34 -9.20
C ASP A 58 19.08 13.11 -7.96
N LYS A 59 18.36 14.16 -7.56
CA LYS A 59 18.71 14.95 -6.36
C LYS A 59 18.28 14.30 -5.05
N SER A 60 17.35 13.37 -5.07
CA SER A 60 16.79 12.72 -3.87
C SER A 60 17.26 11.29 -3.70
N LEU A 61 17.81 10.67 -4.74
CA LEU A 61 18.40 9.34 -4.64
C LEU A 61 19.72 9.41 -3.87
N VAL A 62 19.85 8.52 -2.91
CA VAL A 62 21.07 8.36 -2.13
C VAL A 62 21.65 6.98 -2.44
N THR A 63 22.86 6.95 -3.01
CA THR A 63 23.55 5.70 -3.28
C THR A 63 23.90 4.99 -1.99
N VAL A 64 23.59 3.71 -1.90
CA VAL A 64 23.97 2.84 -0.77
C VAL A 64 25.23 2.09 -1.13
N TYR A 65 26.18 2.05 -0.21
CA TYR A 65 27.48 1.41 -0.40
C TYR A 65 27.64 0.22 0.55
N ASN A 66 28.37 -0.79 0.11
CA ASN A 66 28.85 -1.88 0.94
C ASN A 66 30.02 -1.38 1.84
N ASP A 67 30.39 -2.20 2.83
CA ASP A 67 31.50 -1.87 3.75
C ASP A 67 32.87 -1.73 3.05
N ASP A 68 33.03 -2.36 1.88
CA ASP A 68 34.25 -2.25 1.05
C ASP A 68 34.26 -1.02 0.13
N GLY A 69 33.22 -0.18 0.18
CA GLY A 69 33.06 1.02 -0.64
C GLY A 69 32.50 0.79 -2.04
N SER A 70 32.19 -0.46 -2.41
CA SER A 70 31.48 -0.74 -3.66
C SER A 70 30.03 -0.30 -3.59
N VAL A 71 29.42 0.04 -4.73
CA VAL A 71 27.99 0.40 -4.81
C VAL A 71 27.14 -0.84 -4.55
N ALA A 72 26.28 -0.78 -3.52
CA ALA A 72 25.27 -1.79 -3.25
C ALA A 72 23.98 -1.51 -4.03
N LEU A 73 23.53 -0.25 -4.06
CA LEU A 73 22.32 0.16 -4.75
C LEU A 73 22.38 1.65 -5.09
N ASP A 74 22.12 2.02 -6.32
CA ASP A 74 22.14 3.41 -6.82
C ASP A 74 20.88 3.79 -7.62
N HIS A 75 19.92 2.89 -7.72
CA HIS A 75 18.69 3.10 -8.48
C HIS A 75 17.48 2.44 -7.81
N GLU A 76 16.29 2.79 -8.28
CA GLU A 76 15.04 2.22 -7.80
C GLU A 76 14.74 0.90 -8.52
N GLU A 77 14.53 -0.19 -7.76
CA GLU A 77 14.30 -1.54 -8.32
C GLU A 77 12.82 -1.92 -8.38
N PHE A 78 11.94 -1.19 -7.69
CA PHE A 78 10.54 -1.57 -7.52
C PHE A 78 9.64 -1.30 -8.74
N PRO A 79 9.81 -0.21 -9.52
CA PRO A 79 8.98 0.07 -10.68
C PRO A 79 9.01 -1.03 -11.74
N ARG A 80 7.88 -1.21 -12.41
CA ARG A 80 7.68 -2.19 -13.48
C ARG A 80 7.26 -1.47 -14.76
N PRO A 81 8.19 -0.85 -15.49
CA PRO A 81 7.88 -0.04 -16.68
C PRO A 81 7.22 -0.83 -17.81
N GLU A 82 7.39 -2.16 -17.82
CA GLU A 82 6.78 -3.07 -18.79
C GLU A 82 5.36 -3.53 -18.41
N THR A 83 4.78 -2.96 -17.36
CA THR A 83 3.40 -3.27 -16.94
C THR A 83 2.41 -2.98 -18.08
N THR A 84 1.50 -3.92 -18.34
CA THR A 84 0.43 -3.77 -19.32
C THR A 84 -0.95 -3.98 -18.68
N ALA A 85 -1.99 -3.46 -19.33
CA ALA A 85 -3.37 -3.63 -18.86
C ALA A 85 -3.76 -5.11 -18.83
N GLU A 86 -3.36 -5.90 -19.85
CA GLU A 86 -3.62 -7.33 -19.94
C GLU A 86 -2.89 -8.10 -18.84
N GLY A 87 -1.64 -7.71 -18.55
CA GLY A 87 -0.86 -8.27 -17.45
C GLY A 87 -1.54 -8.07 -16.10
N LEU A 88 -1.99 -6.85 -15.81
CA LEU A 88 -2.74 -6.54 -14.59
C LEU A 88 -4.06 -7.31 -14.51
N ALA A 89 -4.84 -7.33 -15.60
CA ALA A 89 -6.13 -8.04 -15.65
C ALA A 89 -6.00 -9.56 -15.42
N SER A 90 -4.85 -10.16 -15.76
CA SER A 90 -4.58 -11.59 -15.56
C SER A 90 -4.33 -11.98 -14.10
N LEU A 91 -4.00 -11.02 -13.23
CA LEU A 91 -3.67 -11.30 -11.83
C LEU A 91 -4.92 -11.63 -11.02
N LYS A 92 -4.80 -12.60 -10.11
CA LYS A 92 -5.87 -12.99 -9.20
C LYS A 92 -6.00 -12.00 -8.05
N ALA A 93 -7.22 -11.74 -7.59
CA ALA A 93 -7.47 -11.00 -6.36
C ALA A 93 -6.72 -11.66 -5.17
N SER A 94 -6.10 -10.82 -4.33
CA SER A 94 -5.19 -11.30 -3.28
C SER A 94 -5.87 -11.49 -1.93
N PHE A 95 -7.02 -10.84 -1.68
CA PHE A 95 -7.54 -10.73 -0.33
C PHE A 95 -8.85 -11.49 -0.07
N ASP A 96 -9.46 -12.15 -1.06
CA ASP A 96 -10.69 -12.93 -0.87
C ASP A 96 -10.52 -14.03 0.19
N GLY A 97 -9.45 -14.84 0.08
CA GLY A 97 -9.19 -15.88 1.05
C GLY A 97 -8.86 -15.34 2.45
N ILE A 98 -8.25 -14.16 2.52
CA ILE A 98 -7.97 -13.48 3.79
C ILE A 98 -9.26 -12.92 4.41
N ALA A 99 -10.18 -12.39 3.60
CA ALA A 99 -11.46 -11.86 4.05
C ALA A 99 -12.27 -12.92 4.82
N ASP A 100 -12.20 -14.17 4.39
CA ASP A 100 -12.96 -15.28 4.93
C ASP A 100 -12.13 -16.21 5.85
N PHE A 101 -10.89 -15.83 6.18
CA PHE A 101 -10.07 -16.56 7.14
C PHE A 101 -10.68 -16.55 8.54
N ASP A 102 -10.76 -17.73 9.18
CA ASP A 102 -11.33 -17.86 10.52
C ASP A 102 -10.38 -17.30 11.59
N LEU A 103 -10.86 -16.31 12.31
CA LEU A 103 -10.16 -15.63 13.42
C LEU A 103 -10.59 -16.17 14.81
N GLY A 104 -11.11 -17.39 14.89
CA GLY A 104 -11.65 -17.96 16.11
C GLY A 104 -13.13 -17.64 16.31
N GLY A 105 -13.96 -17.97 15.32
CA GLY A 105 -15.41 -17.80 15.34
C GLY A 105 -15.93 -16.55 14.61
N THR A 106 -15.04 -15.79 13.99
CA THR A 106 -15.39 -14.67 13.09
C THR A 106 -14.41 -14.59 11.92
N THR A 107 -14.72 -13.77 10.92
CA THR A 107 -13.82 -13.47 9.80
C THR A 107 -13.70 -11.96 9.65
N PHE A 108 -12.69 -11.47 8.89
CA PHE A 108 -12.59 -10.04 8.57
C PHE A 108 -13.86 -9.56 7.84
N ARG A 109 -14.42 -10.35 6.94
CA ARG A 109 -15.68 -10.05 6.25
C ARG A 109 -16.82 -9.85 7.25
N LYS A 110 -17.02 -10.80 8.18
CA LYS A 110 -18.06 -10.69 9.20
C LYS A 110 -17.86 -9.50 10.14
N GLN A 111 -16.63 -9.14 10.45
CA GLN A 111 -16.34 -7.94 11.26
C GLN A 111 -16.80 -6.67 10.55
N ILE A 112 -16.49 -6.51 9.26
CA ILE A 112 -16.93 -5.37 8.46
C ILE A 112 -18.46 -5.37 8.32
N GLN A 113 -19.08 -6.52 8.05
CA GLN A 113 -20.54 -6.66 7.92
C GLN A 113 -21.32 -6.39 9.21
N ARG A 114 -20.70 -6.45 10.39
CA ARG A 114 -21.35 -5.95 11.63
C ARG A 114 -21.69 -4.46 11.54
N ARG A 115 -20.89 -3.67 10.85
CA ARG A 115 -21.11 -2.22 10.68
C ARG A 115 -21.88 -1.90 9.38
N TYR A 116 -21.69 -2.74 8.36
CA TYR A 116 -22.27 -2.59 7.02
C TYR A 116 -22.92 -3.93 6.62
N PRO A 117 -24.11 -4.27 7.19
CA PRO A 117 -24.69 -5.62 7.07
C PRO A 117 -25.06 -6.01 5.63
N ASP A 118 -25.41 -5.03 4.79
CA ASP A 118 -25.81 -5.24 3.40
C ASP A 118 -24.65 -5.18 2.42
N LEU A 119 -23.42 -4.91 2.92
CA LEU A 119 -22.25 -4.83 2.07
C LEU A 119 -21.75 -6.23 1.70
N ASP A 120 -21.77 -6.52 0.41
CA ASP A 120 -21.13 -7.68 -0.18
C ASP A 120 -20.07 -7.23 -1.19
N TRP A 121 -18.95 -7.95 -1.26
CA TRP A 121 -17.87 -7.62 -2.19
C TRP A 121 -17.05 -8.84 -2.59
N LYS A 122 -16.42 -8.74 -3.74
CA LYS A 122 -15.34 -9.62 -4.20
C LYS A 122 -14.03 -8.83 -4.20
N GLY A 123 -12.93 -9.53 -4.09
CA GLY A 123 -11.61 -8.93 -4.16
C GLY A 123 -11.34 -8.28 -5.52
N VAL A 124 -10.90 -7.03 -5.49
CA VAL A 124 -10.49 -6.25 -6.67
C VAL A 124 -9.02 -5.84 -6.61
N HIS A 125 -8.41 -5.93 -5.41
CA HIS A 125 -7.00 -5.64 -5.24
C HIS A 125 -6.12 -6.89 -5.41
N HIS A 126 -4.95 -6.68 -6.00
CA HIS A 126 -3.90 -7.69 -6.19
C HIS A 126 -2.51 -7.03 -6.18
N ALA A 127 -1.44 -7.83 -6.25
CA ALA A 127 -0.07 -7.33 -6.15
C ALA A 127 0.27 -6.21 -7.15
N GLY A 128 -0.35 -6.21 -8.35
CA GLY A 128 -0.07 -5.22 -9.39
C GLY A 128 -0.77 -3.87 -9.19
N ASN A 129 -1.85 -3.80 -8.40
CA ASN A 129 -2.57 -2.56 -8.08
C ASN A 129 -2.57 -2.21 -6.59
N SER A 130 -1.67 -2.82 -5.83
CA SER A 130 -1.46 -2.57 -4.40
C SER A 130 -0.06 -2.01 -4.15
N SER A 131 0.12 -1.33 -3.01
CA SER A 131 1.43 -0.86 -2.58
C SER A 131 2.37 -2.04 -2.27
N GLY A 132 3.63 -1.88 -2.58
CA GLY A 132 4.66 -2.79 -2.11
C GLY A 132 4.85 -2.72 -0.59
N VAL A 133 5.30 -3.84 -0.02
CA VAL A 133 5.80 -3.86 1.36
C VAL A 133 7.28 -3.53 1.29
N VAL A 134 7.63 -2.31 1.70
CA VAL A 134 8.98 -1.78 1.61
C VAL A 134 9.34 -1.05 2.91
N ASP A 135 10.62 -0.96 3.21
CA ASP A 135 11.12 -0.14 4.30
C ASP A 135 11.08 1.34 3.91
N GLY A 136 10.80 2.20 4.86
CA GLY A 136 10.74 3.62 4.62
C GLY A 136 10.99 4.42 5.90
N ALA A 137 11.58 5.59 5.72
CA ALA A 137 11.76 6.58 6.78
C ALA A 137 11.45 7.98 6.25
N GLY A 138 10.94 8.83 7.10
CA GLY A 138 10.66 10.22 6.77
C GLY A 138 10.96 11.12 7.95
N ALA A 139 11.46 12.30 7.66
CA ALA A 139 11.67 13.35 8.65
C ALA A 139 11.12 14.68 8.14
N VAL A 140 10.47 15.42 9.03
CA VAL A 140 9.95 16.77 8.75
C VAL A 140 10.48 17.72 9.80
N LEU A 141 11.17 18.77 9.36
CA LEU A 141 11.58 19.87 10.21
C LEU A 141 10.51 20.94 10.18
N ILE A 142 9.92 21.22 11.36
CA ILE A 142 8.96 22.30 11.53
C ILE A 142 9.64 23.43 12.29
N THR A 143 9.58 24.64 11.75
CA THR A 143 10.21 25.82 12.34
C THR A 143 9.33 27.06 12.16
N SER A 144 9.64 28.14 12.89
CA SER A 144 9.03 29.44 12.63
C SER A 144 9.54 30.02 11.32
N LYS A 145 8.72 30.93 10.72
CA LYS A 145 9.15 31.65 9.51
C LYS A 145 10.46 32.42 9.75
N ASP A 146 10.57 33.11 10.89
CA ASP A 146 11.76 33.88 11.23
C ASP A 146 13.03 33.03 11.34
N TYR A 147 12.88 31.80 11.86
CA TYR A 147 14.00 30.86 11.92
C TYR A 147 14.41 30.39 10.50
N ALA A 148 13.43 30.05 9.67
CA ALA A 148 13.71 29.65 8.29
C ALA A 148 14.37 30.77 7.49
N ASP A 149 13.88 32.00 7.58
CA ASP A 149 14.42 33.17 6.87
C ASP A 149 15.88 33.47 7.31
N LYS A 150 16.24 33.15 8.56
CA LYS A 150 17.56 33.39 9.11
C LYS A 150 18.60 32.30 8.77
N HIS A 151 18.14 31.05 8.56
CA HIS A 151 19.04 29.89 8.45
C HIS A 151 19.00 29.18 7.08
N GLY A 152 18.12 29.57 6.19
CA GLY A 152 17.99 29.04 4.80
C GLY A 152 17.07 27.85 4.69
#